data_9d8fb3190e60bf8f098e42290222fd92
#
_entry.id   9d8fb3190e60bf8f098e42290222fd92
#
_cell.length_a   1.000
_cell.length_b   1.000
_cell.length_c   1.000
_cell.angle_alpha   90.00
_cell.angle_beta   90.00
_cell.angle_gamma   90.00
#
_symmetry.space_group_name_H-M   'P 1'
#
loop_
_entity.id
_entity.type
_entity.pdbx_description
1 polymer ?
#
loop_
_entity_poly.entity_id
_entity_poly.type
_entity_poly.pdbx_seq_one_letter_code
_entity_poly.pdbx_strand_id
1 'polypeptide(L)'
;MIKVAINGFGRIGRLAFRAGIVADDIEIVAINAPDKTPAQLAYTVKYDSVHGRFQGTVEYDDNSITVNGKRVAVVGNRNPAELPWGEMGVEYVLECTGAFLTTEKAQAHLDAGAQVVVLSGPSKDDTPMFVCGVNLDKYTPDIKVVSNASCTTNCLAPLAKVINDNFGIVEGLMTTVHADTATQEVVDGFSKKNWRLGRGVHGNIIPTSTGAAKAVGKVIPELKGKLTGTSMRIPSADVSIVDLTCRLEKGATYDEICAAVKAASEGAMKGVIEYCEDEVVSSDFITDPHTSIFDAKAGLALNDNFVKLMAWYDNEWGFSCKMLDLTRHIDKVRKA
;
A
#
# COMPACT_ATOMS: atom_id res chain seq x y z
N MET A 1 12.09 9.34 18.10
CA MET A 1 11.90 8.40 16.98
C MET A 1 10.72 7.50 17.28
N ILE A 2 9.96 7.15 16.27
CA ILE A 2 8.80 6.24 16.36
C ILE A 2 9.32 4.81 16.33
N LYS A 3 9.06 4.01 17.37
CA LYS A 3 9.59 2.64 17.49
C LYS A 3 8.67 1.63 16.81
N VAL A 4 9.17 1.04 15.75
CA VAL A 4 8.40 0.17 14.85
C VAL A 4 8.97 -1.25 14.84
N ALA A 5 8.11 -2.28 14.91
CA ALA A 5 8.46 -3.64 14.55
C ALA A 5 7.72 -4.07 13.27
N ILE A 6 8.33 -4.97 12.52
CA ILE A 6 7.75 -5.52 11.30
C ILE A 6 7.45 -7.00 11.52
N ASN A 7 6.18 -7.38 11.42
CA ASN A 7 5.76 -8.79 11.46
C ASN A 7 5.55 -9.32 10.04
N GLY A 8 6.44 -10.21 9.61
CA GLY A 8 6.48 -10.73 8.24
C GLY A 8 7.41 -9.93 7.33
N PHE A 9 8.35 -10.63 6.70
CA PHE A 9 9.42 -10.04 5.87
C PHE A 9 9.29 -10.47 4.40
N GLY A 10 8.05 -10.48 3.89
CA GLY A 10 7.71 -10.61 2.48
C GLY A 10 8.01 -9.32 1.70
N ARG A 11 7.46 -9.16 0.50
CA ARG A 11 7.69 -7.96 -0.32
C ARG A 11 7.42 -6.66 0.46
N ILE A 12 6.23 -6.51 1.01
CA ILE A 12 5.81 -5.26 1.69
C ILE A 12 6.63 -5.02 2.96
N GLY A 13 6.78 -6.03 3.85
CA GLY A 13 7.55 -5.84 5.09
C GLY A 13 9.01 -5.48 4.84
N ARG A 14 9.62 -6.05 3.80
CA ARG A 14 11.00 -5.79 3.38
C ARG A 14 11.16 -4.39 2.79
N LEU A 15 10.19 -3.90 2.02
CA LEU A 15 10.24 -2.56 1.44
C LEU A 15 9.88 -1.47 2.46
N ALA A 16 8.93 -1.72 3.35
CA ALA A 16 8.69 -0.87 4.51
C ALA A 16 9.95 -0.78 5.40
N PHE A 17 10.69 -1.89 5.56
CA PHE A 17 11.98 -1.88 6.22
C PHE A 17 12.99 -0.99 5.49
N ARG A 18 13.19 -1.18 4.16
CA ARG A 18 14.14 -0.40 3.38
C ARG A 18 13.84 1.11 3.40
N ALA A 19 12.56 1.48 3.34
CA ALA A 19 12.15 2.87 3.46
C ALA A 19 12.30 3.43 4.88
N GLY A 20 11.96 2.63 5.90
CA GLY A 20 11.99 3.07 7.30
C GLY A 20 13.40 3.14 7.90
N ILE A 21 14.32 2.24 7.51
CA ILE A 21 15.67 2.19 8.09
C ILE A 21 16.52 3.41 7.75
N VAL A 22 16.23 4.07 6.64
CA VAL A 22 16.91 5.29 6.20
C VAL A 22 16.21 6.57 6.67
N ALA A 23 15.00 6.46 7.23
CA ALA A 23 14.27 7.59 7.78
C ALA A 23 14.88 8.06 9.11
N ASP A 24 14.82 9.38 9.37
CA ASP A 24 15.38 9.98 10.58
C ASP A 24 14.42 9.95 11.77
N ASP A 25 13.13 9.77 11.52
CA ASP A 25 12.04 9.82 12.50
C ASP A 25 11.56 8.43 12.94
N ILE A 26 11.99 7.36 12.25
CA ILE A 26 11.60 5.96 12.50
C ILE A 26 12.78 5.15 12.99
N GLU A 27 12.56 4.37 14.03
CA GLU A 27 13.46 3.35 14.54
C GLU A 27 12.83 1.97 14.33
N ILE A 28 13.39 1.19 13.40
CA ILE A 28 13.00 -0.22 13.26
C ILE A 28 13.70 -1.01 14.37
N VAL A 29 12.93 -1.46 15.36
CA VAL A 29 13.44 -2.14 16.55
C VAL A 29 13.65 -3.63 16.28
N ALA A 30 12.69 -4.26 15.60
CA ALA A 30 12.71 -5.70 15.38
C ALA A 30 11.98 -6.11 14.10
N ILE A 31 12.37 -7.29 13.60
CA ILE A 31 11.68 -8.01 12.54
C ILE A 31 11.29 -9.40 13.07
N ASN A 32 10.01 -9.75 12.97
CA ASN A 32 9.58 -11.13 13.17
C ASN A 32 9.48 -11.85 11.82
N ALA A 33 10.31 -12.87 11.65
CA ALA A 33 10.35 -13.69 10.43
C ALA A 33 10.60 -15.15 10.81
N PRO A 34 9.55 -15.91 11.23
CA PRO A 34 9.69 -17.32 11.59
C PRO A 34 10.37 -18.13 10.48
N ASP A 35 11.23 -19.07 10.87
CA ASP A 35 11.97 -19.94 9.97
C ASP A 35 12.95 -19.24 9.01
N LYS A 36 13.34 -17.99 9.31
CA LYS A 36 14.35 -17.26 8.55
C LYS A 36 15.52 -16.86 9.45
N THR A 37 16.72 -16.98 8.89
CA THR A 37 17.94 -16.56 9.61
C THR A 37 18.24 -15.06 9.35
N PRO A 38 18.96 -14.39 10.27
CA PRO A 38 19.43 -13.03 10.01
C PRO A 38 20.23 -12.88 8.70
N ALA A 39 21.04 -13.88 8.35
CA ALA A 39 21.77 -13.93 7.07
C ALA A 39 20.83 -13.87 5.86
N GLN A 40 19.72 -14.63 5.89
CA GLN A 40 18.72 -14.60 4.81
C GLN A 40 18.00 -13.26 4.73
N LEU A 41 17.68 -12.64 5.87
CA LEU A 41 17.07 -11.31 5.90
C LEU A 41 18.05 -10.26 5.35
N ALA A 42 19.30 -10.25 5.82
CA ALA A 42 20.34 -9.35 5.33
C ALA A 42 20.53 -9.47 3.80
N TYR A 43 20.55 -10.71 3.28
CA TYR A 43 20.62 -10.95 1.85
C TYR A 43 19.44 -10.29 1.10
N THR A 44 18.21 -10.46 1.59
CA THR A 44 17.02 -9.90 0.94
C THR A 44 16.84 -8.39 1.14
N VAL A 45 17.47 -7.79 2.14
CA VAL A 45 17.62 -6.33 2.24
C VAL A 45 18.60 -5.81 1.21
N LYS A 46 19.74 -6.52 1.05
CA LYS A 46 20.84 -6.09 0.19
C LYS A 46 20.52 -6.16 -1.30
N TYR A 47 19.78 -7.20 -1.71
CA TYR A 47 19.51 -7.48 -3.12
C TYR A 47 18.00 -7.58 -3.37
N ASP A 48 17.52 -6.85 -4.35
CA ASP A 48 16.14 -6.89 -4.81
C ASP A 48 16.09 -6.80 -6.34
N SER A 49 15.29 -7.65 -6.97
CA SER A 49 15.23 -7.75 -8.44
C SER A 49 14.50 -6.56 -9.08
N VAL A 50 13.67 -5.86 -8.31
CA VAL A 50 12.88 -4.71 -8.78
C VAL A 50 13.54 -3.41 -8.34
N HIS A 51 13.77 -3.24 -7.04
CA HIS A 51 14.29 -1.99 -6.44
C HIS A 51 15.81 -1.95 -6.35
N GLY A 52 16.50 -2.93 -6.94
CA GLY A 52 17.96 -2.96 -7.03
C GLY A 52 18.69 -3.17 -5.69
N ARG A 53 20.00 -2.96 -5.71
CA ARG A 53 20.83 -3.09 -4.51
C ARG A 53 20.55 -1.95 -3.54
N PHE A 54 20.45 -2.31 -2.26
CA PHE A 54 20.36 -1.33 -1.18
C PHE A 54 21.64 -0.47 -1.15
N GLN A 55 21.46 0.83 -1.10
CA GLN A 55 22.57 1.80 -1.05
C GLN A 55 22.96 2.03 0.41
N GLY A 56 23.90 1.23 0.91
CA GLY A 56 24.38 1.28 2.28
C GLY A 56 25.01 -0.02 2.74
N THR A 57 25.40 -0.06 4.02
CA THR A 57 25.98 -1.25 4.65
C THR A 57 24.87 -2.16 5.17
N VAL A 58 25.05 -3.47 4.99
CA VAL A 58 24.15 -4.50 5.54
C VAL A 58 25.01 -5.62 6.11
N GLU A 59 24.97 -5.78 7.42
CA GLU A 59 25.68 -6.79 8.19
C GLU A 59 24.69 -7.62 9.00
N TYR A 60 25.12 -8.75 9.57
CA TYR A 60 24.28 -9.59 10.42
C TYR A 60 25.13 -10.34 11.46
N ASP A 61 24.49 -10.68 12.55
CA ASP A 61 24.97 -11.64 13.56
C ASP A 61 23.91 -12.76 13.75
N ASP A 62 24.07 -13.57 14.80
CA ASP A 62 23.16 -14.70 15.05
C ASP A 62 21.70 -14.28 15.36
N ASN A 63 21.48 -13.04 15.84
CA ASN A 63 20.19 -12.58 16.35
C ASN A 63 19.74 -11.23 15.77
N SER A 64 20.49 -10.64 14.84
CA SER A 64 20.17 -9.32 14.31
C SER A 64 20.70 -9.09 12.91
N ILE A 65 20.18 -8.04 12.28
CA ILE A 65 20.80 -7.38 11.13
C ILE A 65 21.20 -5.97 11.52
N THR A 66 22.32 -5.49 10.97
CA THR A 66 22.78 -4.11 11.16
C THR A 66 22.84 -3.41 9.82
N VAL A 67 22.05 -2.35 9.66
CA VAL A 67 21.94 -1.60 8.41
C VAL A 67 22.32 -0.15 8.66
N ASN A 68 23.34 0.34 7.97
CA ASN A 68 23.91 1.69 8.18
C ASN A 68 24.23 1.97 9.66
N GLY A 69 24.76 0.98 10.38
CA GLY A 69 25.07 1.07 11.79
C GLY A 69 23.86 0.95 12.75
N LYS A 70 22.64 0.90 12.25
CA LYS A 70 21.43 0.69 13.05
C LYS A 70 21.17 -0.80 13.22
N ARG A 71 21.21 -1.28 14.47
CA ARG A 71 20.98 -2.69 14.81
C ARG A 71 19.48 -2.96 14.93
N VAL A 72 19.00 -4.01 14.27
CA VAL A 72 17.60 -4.45 14.28
C VAL A 72 17.54 -5.91 14.71
N ALA A 73 16.81 -6.20 15.78
CA ALA A 73 16.66 -7.56 16.28
C ALA A 73 15.86 -8.43 15.32
N VAL A 74 16.24 -9.70 15.20
CA VAL A 74 15.50 -10.70 14.45
C VAL A 74 14.91 -11.71 15.42
N VAL A 75 13.58 -11.81 15.42
CA VAL A 75 12.84 -12.78 16.24
C VAL A 75 12.05 -13.72 15.33
N GLY A 76 11.67 -14.90 15.84
CA GLY A 76 11.05 -15.94 15.04
C GLY A 76 9.93 -16.68 15.79
N ASN A 77 8.77 -16.05 15.96
CA ASN A 77 7.60 -16.72 16.53
C ASN A 77 6.39 -16.61 15.61
N ARG A 78 5.68 -17.73 15.41
CA ARG A 78 4.45 -17.79 14.61
C ARG A 78 3.23 -17.27 15.37
N ASN A 79 3.28 -17.28 16.71
CA ASN A 79 2.24 -16.76 17.57
C ASN A 79 2.59 -15.31 17.97
N PRO A 80 1.87 -14.28 17.47
CA PRO A 80 2.19 -12.89 17.80
C PRO A 80 2.08 -12.54 19.29
N ALA A 81 1.26 -13.25 20.07
CA ALA A 81 1.11 -13.02 21.50
C ALA A 81 2.37 -13.37 22.32
N GLU A 82 3.27 -14.16 21.75
CA GLU A 82 4.54 -14.57 22.39
C GLU A 82 5.74 -13.73 21.93
N LEU A 83 5.52 -12.68 21.15
CA LEU A 83 6.57 -11.79 20.68
C LEU A 83 6.92 -10.75 21.76
N PRO A 84 8.20 -10.41 21.95
CA PRO A 84 8.65 -9.57 23.07
C PRO A 84 8.47 -8.07 22.79
N TRP A 85 7.34 -7.66 22.22
CA TRP A 85 7.13 -6.26 21.80
C TRP A 85 7.22 -5.27 22.97
N GLY A 86 6.62 -5.60 24.12
CA GLY A 86 6.67 -4.76 25.30
C GLY A 86 8.09 -4.61 25.85
N GLU A 87 8.84 -5.72 25.94
CA GLU A 87 10.23 -5.73 26.44
C GLU A 87 11.17 -4.94 25.52
N MET A 88 10.90 -4.96 24.21
CA MET A 88 11.66 -4.22 23.19
C MET A 88 11.24 -2.76 23.05
N GLY A 89 10.18 -2.35 23.74
CA GLY A 89 9.63 -0.98 23.66
C GLY A 89 9.02 -0.64 22.32
N VAL A 90 8.47 -1.64 21.61
CA VAL A 90 7.79 -1.46 20.33
C VAL A 90 6.50 -0.66 20.53
N GLU A 91 6.35 0.45 19.82
CA GLU A 91 5.13 1.27 19.84
C GLU A 91 4.16 0.81 18.75
N TYR A 92 4.67 0.55 17.56
CA TYR A 92 3.88 0.22 16.36
C TYR A 92 4.34 -1.10 15.74
N VAL A 93 3.37 -1.96 15.39
CA VAL A 93 3.64 -3.15 14.58
C VAL A 93 3.09 -2.96 13.19
N LEU A 94 3.95 -3.09 12.17
CA LEU A 94 3.53 -3.24 10.78
C LEU A 94 3.25 -4.72 10.53
N GLU A 95 1.98 -5.08 10.42
CA GLU A 95 1.55 -6.45 10.16
C GLU A 95 1.58 -6.74 8.65
N CYS A 96 2.64 -7.39 8.20
CA CYS A 96 2.95 -7.62 6.79
C CYS A 96 2.85 -9.09 6.36
N THR A 97 2.30 -9.97 7.20
CA THR A 97 2.16 -11.41 6.87
C THR A 97 0.93 -11.70 6.02
N GLY A 98 -0.09 -10.84 6.07
CA GLY A 98 -1.41 -11.09 5.47
C GLY A 98 -2.27 -12.13 6.21
N ALA A 99 -1.78 -12.70 7.33
CA ALA A 99 -2.49 -13.70 8.13
C ALA A 99 -3.41 -13.07 9.20
N PHE A 100 -3.02 -11.91 9.75
CA PHE A 100 -3.69 -11.27 10.90
C PHE A 100 -4.45 -10.00 10.47
N LEU A 101 -5.27 -10.09 9.42
CA LEU A 101 -5.97 -8.95 8.81
C LEU A 101 -7.37 -8.69 9.42
N THR A 102 -7.55 -8.91 10.71
CA THR A 102 -8.77 -8.56 11.48
C THR A 102 -8.35 -7.99 12.82
N THR A 103 -9.22 -7.14 13.41
CA THR A 103 -8.97 -6.61 14.76
C THR A 103 -8.73 -7.72 15.77
N GLU A 104 -9.56 -8.77 15.76
CA GLU A 104 -9.45 -9.93 16.65
C GLU A 104 -8.06 -10.60 16.55
N LYS A 105 -7.59 -10.86 15.33
CA LYS A 105 -6.29 -11.52 15.12
C LYS A 105 -5.11 -10.62 15.45
N ALA A 106 -5.22 -9.33 15.13
CA ALA A 106 -4.18 -8.36 15.39
C ALA A 106 -4.06 -8.03 16.89
N GLN A 107 -5.11 -8.31 17.68
CA GLN A 107 -5.11 -8.16 19.15
C GLN A 107 -3.91 -8.84 19.80
N ALA A 108 -3.47 -9.98 19.28
CA ALA A 108 -2.31 -10.71 19.79
C ALA A 108 -1.02 -9.86 19.83
N HIS A 109 -0.85 -8.90 18.90
CA HIS A 109 0.28 -7.97 18.95
C HIS A 109 0.14 -6.93 20.05
N LEU A 110 -1.10 -6.49 20.34
CA LEU A 110 -1.38 -5.56 21.44
C LEU A 110 -1.17 -6.26 22.80
N ASP A 111 -1.58 -7.52 22.91
CA ASP A 111 -1.38 -8.36 24.11
C ASP A 111 0.12 -8.60 24.37
N ALA A 112 0.93 -8.65 23.30
CA ALA A 112 2.38 -8.74 23.36
C ALA A 112 3.08 -7.40 23.74
N GLY A 113 2.32 -6.31 23.90
CA GLY A 113 2.82 -5.02 24.38
C GLY A 113 2.96 -3.94 23.31
N ALA A 114 2.60 -4.17 22.06
CA ALA A 114 2.51 -3.11 21.06
C ALA A 114 1.37 -2.14 21.39
N GLN A 115 1.50 -0.88 21.00
CA GLN A 115 0.46 0.12 21.25
C GLN A 115 -0.55 0.22 20.12
N VAL A 116 -0.10 0.05 18.87
CA VAL A 116 -0.92 0.10 17.66
C VAL A 116 -0.43 -0.91 16.64
N VAL A 117 -1.36 -1.49 15.88
CA VAL A 117 -1.06 -2.39 14.76
C VAL A 117 -1.56 -1.77 13.46
N VAL A 118 -0.68 -1.67 12.46
CA VAL A 118 -0.97 -1.20 11.11
C VAL A 118 -0.97 -2.41 10.15
N LEU A 119 -2.13 -2.75 9.62
CA LEU A 119 -2.29 -3.88 8.70
C LEU A 119 -1.87 -3.49 7.28
N SER A 120 -1.03 -4.30 6.65
CA SER A 120 -0.56 -4.10 5.27
C SER A 120 -1.54 -4.57 4.19
N GLY A 121 -2.80 -4.65 4.50
CA GLY A 121 -3.83 -5.10 3.56
C GLY A 121 -5.22 -4.70 4.01
N PRO A 122 -6.22 -4.82 3.12
CA PRO A 122 -7.60 -4.52 3.47
C PRO A 122 -8.08 -5.47 4.57
N SER A 123 -8.71 -4.92 5.59
CA SER A 123 -9.28 -5.73 6.66
C SER A 123 -10.41 -6.62 6.14
N LYS A 124 -10.56 -7.77 6.78
CA LYS A 124 -11.63 -8.74 6.48
C LYS A 124 -12.86 -8.56 7.38
N ASP A 125 -12.78 -7.64 8.31
CA ASP A 125 -13.83 -7.24 9.25
C ASP A 125 -14.07 -5.72 9.19
N ASP A 126 -14.62 -5.13 10.23
CA ASP A 126 -14.89 -3.69 10.32
C ASP A 126 -13.70 -2.88 10.88
N THR A 127 -12.48 -3.44 10.90
CA THR A 127 -11.28 -2.69 11.25
C THR A 127 -11.21 -1.39 10.45
N PRO A 128 -11.05 -0.23 11.09
CA PRO A 128 -10.97 1.05 10.41
C PRO A 128 -9.85 1.09 9.35
N MET A 129 -10.19 1.59 8.18
CA MET A 129 -9.31 1.67 7.03
C MET A 129 -8.97 3.14 6.75
N PHE A 130 -7.68 3.42 6.58
CA PHE A 130 -7.19 4.76 6.31
C PHE A 130 -6.38 4.82 5.02
N VAL A 131 -6.55 5.90 4.28
CA VAL A 131 -5.79 6.22 3.08
C VAL A 131 -5.25 7.64 3.23
N CYS A 132 -3.95 7.80 3.05
CA CYS A 132 -3.29 9.10 3.12
C CYS A 132 -3.92 10.10 2.13
N GLY A 133 -4.13 11.34 2.57
CA GLY A 133 -4.81 12.37 1.79
C GLY A 133 -6.34 12.25 1.72
N VAL A 134 -6.94 11.14 2.18
CA VAL A 134 -8.38 10.89 2.01
C VAL A 134 -9.15 11.05 3.33
N ASN A 135 -8.76 10.34 4.39
CA ASN A 135 -9.56 10.26 5.62
C ASN A 135 -8.73 10.13 6.90
N LEU A 136 -7.49 10.58 6.91
CA LEU A 136 -6.64 10.51 8.11
C LEU A 136 -7.19 11.35 9.27
N ASP A 137 -7.97 12.39 8.97
CA ASP A 137 -8.68 13.24 9.94
C ASP A 137 -9.71 12.49 10.80
N LYS A 138 -10.12 11.30 10.37
CA LYS A 138 -11.06 10.43 11.11
C LYS A 138 -10.35 9.50 12.12
N TYR A 139 -9.03 9.51 12.18
CA TYR A 139 -8.32 8.71 13.16
C TYR A 139 -8.43 9.33 14.56
N THR A 140 -8.69 8.49 15.56
CA THR A 140 -8.72 8.87 16.98
C THR A 140 -7.83 7.95 17.82
N PRO A 141 -7.23 8.43 18.94
CA PRO A 141 -6.22 7.68 19.72
C PRO A 141 -6.71 6.36 20.33
N ASP A 142 -8.01 6.15 20.43
CA ASP A 142 -8.63 4.91 20.92
C ASP A 142 -8.56 3.77 19.89
N ILE A 143 -8.38 4.08 18.61
CA ILE A 143 -8.23 3.09 17.55
C ILE A 143 -6.84 2.47 17.64
N LYS A 144 -6.76 1.19 18.00
CA LYS A 144 -5.49 0.47 18.19
C LYS A 144 -5.08 -0.41 17.00
N VAL A 145 -6.04 -0.79 16.15
CA VAL A 145 -5.78 -1.58 14.94
C VAL A 145 -6.34 -0.82 13.76
N VAL A 146 -5.50 -0.57 12.77
CA VAL A 146 -5.87 0.17 11.55
C VAL A 146 -5.42 -0.60 10.31
N SER A 147 -6.15 -0.45 9.21
CA SER A 147 -5.75 -0.98 7.91
C SER A 147 -5.26 0.13 6.99
N ASN A 148 -4.11 -0.07 6.33
CA ASN A 148 -3.61 0.80 5.26
C ASN A 148 -4.32 0.54 3.91
N ALA A 149 -5.45 -0.14 3.90
CA ALA A 149 -6.16 -0.55 2.69
C ALA A 149 -5.31 -1.45 1.77
N SER A 150 -5.58 -1.43 0.46
CA SER A 150 -4.74 -2.08 -0.56
C SER A 150 -3.95 -1.06 -1.36
N CYS A 151 -2.91 -1.50 -2.08
CA CYS A 151 -2.16 -0.65 -3.00
C CYS A 151 -3.07 0.01 -4.05
N THR A 152 -3.99 -0.76 -4.65
CA THR A 152 -4.97 -0.24 -5.61
C THR A 152 -5.94 0.76 -4.98
N THR A 153 -6.39 0.53 -3.73
CA THR A 153 -7.23 1.51 -3.01
C THR A 153 -6.47 2.81 -2.73
N ASN A 154 -5.17 2.71 -2.39
CA ASN A 154 -4.31 3.88 -2.17
C ASN A 154 -4.08 4.69 -3.46
N CYS A 155 -4.15 4.08 -4.63
CA CYS A 155 -4.13 4.79 -5.91
C CYS A 155 -5.51 5.40 -6.24
N LEU A 156 -6.55 4.59 -6.18
CA LEU A 156 -7.89 4.97 -6.65
C LEU A 156 -8.55 6.02 -5.73
N ALA A 157 -8.45 5.89 -4.41
CA ALA A 157 -9.20 6.73 -3.49
C ALA A 157 -8.79 8.21 -3.52
N PRO A 158 -7.49 8.58 -3.55
CA PRO A 158 -7.08 9.97 -3.73
C PRO A 158 -7.59 10.59 -5.04
N LEU A 159 -7.43 9.88 -6.17
CA LEU A 159 -7.95 10.32 -7.46
C LEU A 159 -9.47 10.49 -7.42
N ALA A 160 -10.20 9.46 -6.96
CA ALA A 160 -11.66 9.51 -6.85
C ALA A 160 -12.15 10.63 -5.93
N LYS A 161 -11.39 10.94 -4.85
CA LYS A 161 -11.71 12.06 -3.96
C LYS A 161 -11.61 13.39 -4.69
N VAL A 162 -10.52 13.66 -5.41
CA VAL A 162 -10.35 14.90 -6.17
C VAL A 162 -11.48 15.07 -7.20
N ILE A 163 -11.81 14.00 -7.94
CA ILE A 163 -12.87 14.04 -8.94
C ILE A 163 -14.24 14.23 -8.29
N ASN A 164 -14.54 13.51 -7.22
CA ASN A 164 -15.82 13.61 -6.53
C ASN A 164 -16.02 14.98 -5.88
N ASP A 165 -15.00 15.53 -5.24
CA ASP A 165 -15.08 16.83 -4.55
C ASP A 165 -15.27 18.01 -5.51
N ASN A 166 -14.75 17.93 -6.74
CA ASN A 166 -14.85 19.01 -7.74
C ASN A 166 -16.05 18.85 -8.70
N PHE A 167 -16.33 17.62 -9.11
CA PHE A 167 -17.28 17.35 -10.22
C PHE A 167 -18.43 16.39 -9.84
N GLY A 168 -18.34 15.71 -8.69
CA GLY A 168 -19.27 14.65 -8.29
C GLY A 168 -19.10 13.39 -9.17
N ILE A 169 -19.06 12.21 -8.57
CA ILE A 169 -19.11 10.93 -9.27
C ILE A 169 -20.51 10.35 -9.12
N VAL A 170 -21.20 10.16 -10.23
CA VAL A 170 -22.50 9.47 -10.27
C VAL A 170 -22.28 7.96 -10.14
N GLU A 171 -21.43 7.43 -11.01
CA GLU A 171 -21.08 6.01 -11.08
C GLU A 171 -19.74 5.82 -11.81
N GLY A 172 -19.08 4.69 -11.59
CA GLY A 172 -17.84 4.40 -12.29
C GLY A 172 -17.43 2.93 -12.23
N LEU A 173 -16.69 2.53 -13.25
CA LEU A 173 -16.03 1.24 -13.34
C LEU A 173 -14.52 1.43 -13.32
N MET A 174 -13.84 0.65 -12.50
CA MET A 174 -12.39 0.65 -12.42
C MET A 174 -11.82 -0.67 -12.95
N THR A 175 -10.83 -0.58 -13.81
CA THR A 175 -9.96 -1.70 -14.12
C THR A 175 -8.55 -1.39 -13.64
N THR A 176 -7.96 -2.26 -12.84
CA THR A 176 -6.52 -2.17 -12.61
C THR A 176 -5.79 -3.19 -13.48
N VAL A 177 -4.84 -2.70 -14.28
CA VAL A 177 -3.84 -3.53 -14.93
C VAL A 177 -2.67 -3.62 -13.96
N HIS A 178 -2.52 -4.79 -13.34
CA HIS A 178 -1.73 -4.93 -12.12
C HIS A 178 -0.55 -5.87 -12.33
N ALA A 179 0.61 -5.44 -11.88
CA ALA A 179 1.80 -6.28 -11.80
C ALA A 179 1.53 -7.58 -11.04
N ASP A 180 2.33 -8.60 -11.29
CA ASP A 180 2.22 -9.87 -10.58
C ASP A 180 2.54 -9.71 -9.08
N THR A 181 2.02 -10.60 -8.28
CA THR A 181 2.25 -10.63 -6.85
C THR A 181 2.46 -12.08 -6.40
N ALA A 182 2.91 -12.28 -5.17
CA ALA A 182 3.15 -13.63 -4.62
C ALA A 182 1.92 -14.57 -4.61
N THR A 183 0.74 -14.08 -5.03
CA THR A 183 -0.46 -14.91 -5.18
C THR A 183 -0.63 -15.53 -6.57
N GLN A 184 0.18 -15.12 -7.54
CA GLN A 184 0.22 -15.70 -8.88
C GLN A 184 1.22 -16.87 -8.91
N GLU A 185 0.85 -17.95 -9.62
CA GLU A 185 1.74 -19.07 -9.87
C GLU A 185 2.76 -18.73 -10.96
N VAL A 186 4.00 -19.19 -10.82
CA VAL A 186 5.03 -19.03 -11.85
C VAL A 186 4.75 -19.93 -13.05
N VAL A 187 4.30 -21.17 -12.80
CA VAL A 187 3.87 -22.15 -13.78
C VAL A 187 2.45 -22.61 -13.49
N ASP A 188 1.78 -23.24 -14.44
CA ASP A 188 0.42 -23.74 -14.24
C ASP A 188 0.33 -24.67 -13.02
N GLY A 189 -0.55 -24.32 -12.09
CA GLY A 189 -0.83 -25.03 -10.85
C GLY A 189 -2.31 -25.00 -10.49
N PHE A 190 -2.63 -25.19 -9.23
CA PHE A 190 -4.01 -25.27 -8.75
C PHE A 190 -4.37 -24.10 -7.82
N SER A 191 -5.50 -23.45 -8.08
CA SER A 191 -6.10 -22.46 -7.17
C SER A 191 -7.52 -22.91 -6.79
N LYS A 192 -7.77 -23.01 -5.46
CA LYS A 192 -9.08 -23.44 -4.94
C LYS A 192 -10.18 -22.38 -5.10
N LYS A 193 -9.83 -21.09 -5.07
CA LYS A 193 -10.81 -19.99 -5.07
C LYS A 193 -11.12 -19.45 -6.46
N ASN A 194 -10.11 -19.32 -7.29
CA ASN A 194 -10.23 -18.80 -8.64
C ASN A 194 -9.23 -19.55 -9.52
N TRP A 195 -9.73 -20.39 -10.40
CA TRP A 195 -8.89 -21.25 -11.24
C TRP A 195 -7.92 -20.47 -12.13
N ARG A 196 -8.29 -19.23 -12.53
CA ARG A 196 -7.41 -18.36 -13.30
C ARG A 196 -6.12 -18.01 -12.55
N LEU A 197 -6.17 -17.88 -11.21
CA LEU A 197 -4.97 -17.63 -10.39
C LEU A 197 -4.02 -18.82 -10.29
N GLY A 198 -4.45 -20.02 -10.70
CA GLY A 198 -3.59 -21.19 -10.85
C GLY A 198 -2.83 -21.23 -12.18
N ARG A 199 -3.04 -20.27 -13.09
CA ARG A 199 -2.29 -20.20 -14.35
C ARG A 199 -0.99 -19.43 -14.16
N GLY A 200 0.05 -19.90 -14.85
CA GLY A 200 1.36 -19.26 -14.84
C GLY A 200 1.30 -17.81 -15.30
N VAL A 201 1.92 -16.91 -14.54
CA VAL A 201 1.87 -15.47 -14.80
C VAL A 201 2.60 -15.09 -16.08
N HIS A 202 3.70 -15.75 -16.40
CA HIS A 202 4.48 -15.47 -17.60
C HIS A 202 3.71 -15.83 -18.88
N GLY A 203 3.53 -14.83 -19.74
CA GLY A 203 2.81 -15.00 -21.02
C GLY A 203 1.28 -14.96 -20.92
N ASN A 204 0.69 -14.65 -19.76
CA ASN A 204 -0.74 -14.56 -19.57
C ASN A 204 -1.20 -13.19 -19.08
N ILE A 205 -2.38 -12.78 -19.54
CA ILE A 205 -3.21 -11.75 -18.89
C ILE A 205 -4.28 -12.50 -18.09
N ILE A 206 -4.31 -12.28 -16.76
CA ILE A 206 -5.16 -13.06 -15.85
C ILE A 206 -6.26 -12.16 -15.25
N PRO A 207 -7.50 -12.21 -15.76
CA PRO A 207 -8.62 -11.49 -15.15
C PRO A 207 -8.94 -12.04 -13.76
N THR A 208 -9.12 -11.14 -12.80
CA THR A 208 -9.50 -11.51 -11.43
C THR A 208 -10.37 -10.44 -10.79
N SER A 209 -11.04 -10.78 -9.72
CA SER A 209 -11.81 -9.81 -8.93
C SER A 209 -10.88 -8.94 -8.08
N THR A 210 -11.33 -7.73 -7.79
CA THR A 210 -10.71 -6.85 -6.82
C THR A 210 -11.77 -6.22 -5.91
N GLY A 211 -11.44 -6.09 -4.63
CA GLY A 211 -12.26 -5.36 -3.66
C GLY A 211 -11.92 -3.86 -3.58
N ALA A 212 -10.92 -3.40 -4.32
CA ALA A 212 -10.37 -2.06 -4.16
C ALA A 212 -11.39 -0.94 -4.43
N ALA A 213 -12.18 -1.06 -5.50
CA ALA A 213 -13.20 -0.06 -5.82
C ALA A 213 -14.33 -0.01 -4.77
N LYS A 214 -14.72 -1.16 -4.22
CA LYS A 214 -15.68 -1.21 -3.11
C LYS A 214 -15.09 -0.63 -1.81
N ALA A 215 -13.80 -0.82 -1.59
CA ALA A 215 -13.10 -0.27 -0.42
C ALA A 215 -13.04 1.26 -0.44
N VAL A 216 -13.08 1.91 -1.62
CA VAL A 216 -13.19 3.37 -1.72
C VAL A 216 -14.44 3.87 -0.98
N GLY A 217 -15.58 3.19 -1.07
CA GLY A 217 -16.79 3.55 -0.33
C GLY A 217 -16.69 3.39 1.20
N LYS A 218 -15.64 2.70 1.72
CA LYS A 218 -15.35 2.66 3.17
C LYS A 218 -14.58 3.90 3.63
N VAL A 219 -13.71 4.46 2.78
CA VAL A 219 -12.88 5.63 3.11
C VAL A 219 -13.48 6.94 2.62
N ILE A 220 -14.35 6.88 1.58
CA ILE A 220 -15.14 8.00 1.05
C ILE A 220 -16.62 7.54 1.04
N PRO A 221 -17.37 7.76 2.13
CA PRO A 221 -18.74 7.23 2.26
C PRO A 221 -19.72 7.67 1.16
N GLU A 222 -19.49 8.86 0.57
CA GLU A 222 -20.30 9.42 -0.51
C GLU A 222 -20.20 8.61 -1.81
N LEU A 223 -19.14 7.81 -1.95
CA LEU A 223 -18.92 6.92 -3.10
C LEU A 223 -19.37 5.47 -2.85
N LYS A 224 -20.00 5.20 -1.69
CA LYS A 224 -20.51 3.86 -1.38
C LYS A 224 -21.56 3.42 -2.40
N GLY A 225 -21.27 2.29 -3.08
CA GLY A 225 -22.16 1.73 -4.10
C GLY A 225 -22.03 2.36 -5.49
N LYS A 226 -21.26 3.44 -5.65
CA LYS A 226 -21.08 4.10 -6.94
C LYS A 226 -19.90 3.54 -7.76
N LEU A 227 -18.95 2.86 -7.12
CA LEU A 227 -17.76 2.30 -7.77
C LEU A 227 -17.69 0.79 -7.62
N THR A 228 -17.36 0.10 -8.71
CA THR A 228 -16.94 -1.30 -8.71
C THR A 228 -15.83 -1.51 -9.74
N GLY A 229 -15.23 -2.71 -9.79
CA GLY A 229 -14.16 -2.91 -10.75
C GLY A 229 -13.60 -4.32 -10.78
N THR A 230 -12.65 -4.49 -11.69
CA THR A 230 -11.91 -5.74 -11.95
C THR A 230 -10.41 -5.51 -11.95
N SER A 231 -9.65 -6.59 -11.95
CA SER A 231 -8.19 -6.55 -12.07
C SER A 231 -7.73 -7.46 -13.21
N MET A 232 -6.77 -6.99 -13.99
CA MET A 232 -6.03 -7.79 -14.97
C MET A 232 -4.61 -7.95 -14.46
N ARG A 233 -4.21 -9.17 -14.09
CA ARG A 233 -2.80 -9.46 -13.76
C ARG A 233 -2.02 -9.64 -15.06
N ILE A 234 -0.86 -9.00 -15.13
CA ILE A 234 0.02 -9.03 -16.28
C ILE A 234 1.43 -9.47 -15.86
N PRO A 235 2.26 -9.99 -16.78
CA PRO A 235 3.64 -10.37 -16.51
C PRO A 235 4.56 -9.14 -16.41
N SER A 236 4.32 -8.30 -15.42
CA SER A 236 5.16 -7.17 -15.03
C SER A 236 5.58 -7.36 -13.57
N ALA A 237 6.85 -7.13 -13.28
CA ALA A 237 7.38 -7.38 -11.94
C ALA A 237 6.88 -6.37 -10.90
N ASP A 238 6.58 -5.14 -11.32
CA ASP A 238 6.11 -4.06 -10.46
C ASP A 238 5.45 -2.95 -11.28
N VAL A 239 4.87 -2.00 -10.62
CA VAL A 239 4.09 -0.86 -11.11
C VAL A 239 2.83 -1.29 -11.85
N SER A 240 1.73 -0.82 -11.33
CA SER A 240 0.38 -1.07 -11.81
C SER A 240 -0.29 0.23 -12.24
N ILE A 241 -1.38 0.13 -12.99
CA ILE A 241 -2.17 1.29 -13.40
C ILE A 241 -3.65 1.08 -13.07
N VAL A 242 -4.30 2.12 -12.58
CA VAL A 242 -5.75 2.24 -12.45
C VAL A 242 -6.29 2.93 -13.69
N ASP A 243 -7.29 2.33 -14.32
CA ASP A 243 -8.19 2.91 -15.31
C ASP A 243 -9.55 3.15 -14.62
N LEU A 244 -9.86 4.42 -14.34
CA LEU A 244 -11.14 4.82 -13.77
C LEU A 244 -12.00 5.44 -14.88
N THR A 245 -12.99 4.72 -15.34
CA THR A 245 -14.04 5.25 -16.24
C THR A 245 -15.25 5.64 -15.41
N CYS A 246 -15.63 6.91 -15.39
CA CYS A 246 -16.72 7.38 -14.55
C CYS A 246 -17.59 8.46 -15.23
N ARG A 247 -18.83 8.54 -14.75
CA ARG A 247 -19.80 9.57 -15.08
C ARG A 247 -19.75 10.65 -14.00
N LEU A 248 -19.59 11.90 -14.45
CA LEU A 248 -19.59 13.08 -13.61
C LEU A 248 -21.00 13.63 -13.45
N GLU A 249 -21.32 14.14 -12.27
CA GLU A 249 -22.56 14.85 -11.98
C GLU A 249 -22.53 16.25 -12.63
N LYS A 250 -21.43 16.96 -12.44
CA LYS A 250 -21.15 18.25 -13.05
C LYS A 250 -20.20 18.06 -14.23
N GLY A 251 -20.64 18.46 -15.42
CA GLY A 251 -19.82 18.41 -16.63
C GLY A 251 -18.55 19.23 -16.51
N ALA A 252 -17.44 18.73 -17.03
CA ALA A 252 -16.15 19.40 -17.08
C ALA A 252 -15.37 18.96 -18.33
N THR A 253 -14.57 19.87 -18.87
CA THR A 253 -13.60 19.52 -19.91
C THR A 253 -12.46 18.68 -19.30
N TYR A 254 -11.76 17.93 -20.13
CA TYR A 254 -10.61 17.15 -19.66
C TYR A 254 -9.51 18.04 -19.07
N ASP A 255 -9.30 19.24 -19.65
CA ASP A 255 -8.32 20.23 -19.13
C ASP A 255 -8.70 20.74 -17.74
N GLU A 256 -9.98 20.98 -17.46
CA GLU A 256 -10.45 21.35 -16.13
C GLU A 256 -10.23 20.25 -15.12
N ILE A 257 -10.40 18.98 -15.51
CA ILE A 257 -10.10 17.82 -14.67
C ILE A 257 -8.60 17.74 -14.39
N CYS A 258 -7.75 17.87 -15.41
CA CYS A 258 -6.30 17.91 -15.27
C CYS A 258 -5.85 19.02 -14.33
N ALA A 259 -6.41 20.23 -14.49
CA ALA A 259 -6.11 21.36 -13.62
C ALA A 259 -6.49 21.10 -12.16
N ALA A 260 -7.65 20.48 -11.90
CA ALA A 260 -8.07 20.11 -10.55
C ALA A 260 -7.14 19.10 -9.90
N VAL A 261 -6.72 18.06 -10.65
CA VAL A 261 -5.78 17.05 -10.14
C VAL A 261 -4.40 17.66 -9.89
N LYS A 262 -3.91 18.53 -10.80
CA LYS A 262 -2.65 19.25 -10.62
C LYS A 262 -2.65 20.13 -9.37
N ALA A 263 -3.71 20.91 -9.17
CA ALA A 263 -3.88 21.74 -7.98
C ALA A 263 -3.91 20.88 -6.69
N ALA A 264 -4.56 19.72 -6.72
CA ALA A 264 -4.57 18.81 -5.59
C ALA A 264 -3.17 18.23 -5.29
N SER A 265 -2.41 17.83 -6.32
CA SER A 265 -1.05 17.26 -6.17
C SER A 265 -0.05 18.28 -5.58
N GLU A 266 -0.20 19.57 -5.91
CA GLU A 266 0.61 20.65 -5.37
C GLU A 266 0.13 21.11 -3.97
N GLY A 267 -1.11 20.79 -3.61
CA GLY A 267 -1.80 21.22 -2.38
C GLY A 267 -2.11 20.07 -1.41
N ALA A 268 -3.39 19.80 -1.22
CA ALA A 268 -3.90 18.87 -0.19
C ALA A 268 -3.46 17.41 -0.38
N MET A 269 -3.12 17.01 -1.59
CA MET A 269 -2.67 15.66 -1.92
C MET A 269 -1.15 15.58 -2.18
N LYS A 270 -0.40 16.60 -1.80
CA LYS A 270 1.06 16.62 -1.97
C LYS A 270 1.72 15.41 -1.29
N GLY A 271 2.58 14.71 -2.05
CA GLY A 271 3.22 13.48 -1.60
C GLY A 271 2.33 12.24 -1.63
N VAL A 272 1.06 12.37 -2.06
CA VAL A 272 0.12 11.27 -2.29
C VAL A 272 -0.20 11.14 -3.78
N ILE A 273 -0.62 12.25 -4.40
CA ILE A 273 -0.80 12.34 -5.85
C ILE A 273 0.42 13.02 -6.47
N GLU A 274 0.95 12.44 -7.53
CA GLU A 274 1.84 13.10 -8.47
C GLU A 274 1.08 13.39 -9.77
N TYR A 275 1.39 14.50 -10.42
CA TYR A 275 0.80 14.90 -11.69
C TYR A 275 1.86 14.79 -12.80
N CYS A 276 1.65 13.89 -13.75
CA CYS A 276 2.58 13.62 -14.85
C CYS A 276 2.03 14.11 -16.19
N GLU A 277 2.83 14.89 -16.92
CA GLU A 277 2.53 15.40 -18.28
C GLU A 277 3.43 14.76 -19.35
N ASP A 278 4.30 13.82 -18.96
CA ASP A 278 5.18 13.10 -19.88
C ASP A 278 4.50 11.85 -20.46
N GLU A 279 4.99 11.37 -21.60
CA GLU A 279 4.58 10.11 -22.19
C GLU A 279 5.38 8.96 -21.57
N VAL A 280 4.86 8.38 -20.50
CA VAL A 280 5.56 7.46 -19.62
C VAL A 280 5.02 6.03 -19.69
N VAL A 281 5.78 5.10 -19.15
CA VAL A 281 5.43 3.69 -19.01
C VAL A 281 5.70 3.20 -17.57
N SER A 282 5.23 2.02 -17.23
CA SER A 282 5.27 1.50 -15.85
C SER A 282 6.66 1.51 -15.22
N SER A 283 7.73 1.21 -15.98
CA SER A 283 9.09 1.15 -15.43
C SER A 283 9.66 2.49 -14.97
N ASP A 284 9.07 3.61 -15.42
CA ASP A 284 9.50 4.95 -15.02
C ASP A 284 9.13 5.27 -13.56
N PHE A 285 8.18 4.52 -13.00
CA PHE A 285 7.68 4.72 -11.63
C PHE A 285 8.15 3.67 -10.62
N ILE A 286 9.09 2.81 -10.99
CA ILE A 286 9.69 1.87 -10.03
C ILE A 286 10.40 2.65 -8.92
N THR A 287 10.05 2.35 -7.67
CA THR A 287 10.54 3.03 -6.46
C THR A 287 9.98 4.45 -6.27
N ASP A 288 8.87 4.79 -6.92
CA ASP A 288 8.17 6.04 -6.67
C ASP A 288 7.35 5.97 -5.36
N PRO A 289 7.48 6.95 -4.43
CA PRO A 289 6.77 6.94 -3.15
C PRO A 289 5.31 7.41 -3.23
N HIS A 290 4.87 8.00 -4.35
CA HIS A 290 3.48 8.37 -4.56
C HIS A 290 2.62 7.14 -4.79
N THR A 291 1.39 7.17 -4.30
CA THR A 291 0.45 6.05 -4.48
C THR A 291 -0.57 6.29 -5.58
N SER A 292 -0.59 7.47 -6.18
CA SER A 292 -1.49 7.82 -7.27
C SER A 292 -0.79 8.82 -8.20
N ILE A 293 -0.19 8.35 -9.26
CA ILE A 293 0.53 9.19 -10.23
C ILE A 293 -0.41 9.38 -11.42
N PHE A 294 -1.07 10.53 -11.46
CA PHE A 294 -2.04 10.85 -12.51
C PHE A 294 -1.35 11.11 -13.83
N ASP A 295 -1.68 10.31 -14.84
CA ASP A 295 -1.17 10.46 -16.21
C ASP A 295 -2.13 11.33 -17.03
N ALA A 296 -1.77 12.58 -17.19
CA ALA A 296 -2.60 13.57 -17.87
C ALA A 296 -2.73 13.30 -19.38
N LYS A 297 -1.80 12.55 -19.97
CA LYS A 297 -1.82 12.24 -21.42
C LYS A 297 -2.49 10.89 -21.75
N ALA A 298 -2.63 10.00 -20.79
CA ALA A 298 -3.22 8.68 -21.01
C ALA A 298 -4.74 8.66 -20.83
N GLY A 299 -5.35 9.66 -20.21
CA GLY A 299 -6.78 9.77 -20.03
C GLY A 299 -7.48 10.44 -21.22
N LEU A 300 -8.80 10.37 -21.23
CA LEU A 300 -9.65 11.01 -22.26
C LEU A 300 -11.06 11.29 -21.75
N ALA A 301 -11.75 12.23 -22.38
CA ALA A 301 -13.17 12.47 -22.20
C ALA A 301 -13.94 12.05 -23.46
N LEU A 302 -15.01 11.28 -23.28
CA LEU A 302 -15.96 11.01 -24.37
C LEU A 302 -16.89 12.21 -24.59
N ASN A 303 -17.25 12.87 -23.49
CA ASN A 303 -18.00 14.12 -23.40
C ASN A 303 -17.77 14.71 -22.01
N ASP A 304 -18.32 15.89 -21.72
CA ASP A 304 -18.10 16.61 -20.46
C ASP A 304 -18.51 15.82 -19.19
N ASN A 305 -19.37 14.82 -19.33
CA ASN A 305 -19.85 14.02 -18.19
C ASN A 305 -19.34 12.57 -18.17
N PHE A 306 -18.55 12.13 -19.14
CA PHE A 306 -18.09 10.74 -19.18
C PHE A 306 -16.61 10.67 -19.56
N VAL A 307 -15.79 10.26 -18.59
CA VAL A 307 -14.35 10.38 -18.66
C VAL A 307 -13.65 9.07 -18.27
N LYS A 308 -12.46 8.87 -18.81
CA LYS A 308 -11.51 7.82 -18.48
C LYS A 308 -10.26 8.49 -17.93
N LEU A 309 -9.87 8.14 -16.72
CA LEU A 309 -8.73 8.70 -15.99
C LEU A 309 -7.74 7.58 -15.67
N MET A 310 -6.46 7.87 -15.85
CA MET A 310 -5.39 6.91 -15.66
C MET A 310 -4.47 7.36 -14.53
N ALA A 311 -4.12 6.43 -13.63
CA ALA A 311 -3.15 6.71 -12.59
C ALA A 311 -2.25 5.50 -12.34
N TRP A 312 -0.93 5.72 -12.37
CA TRP A 312 0.10 4.73 -12.06
C TRP A 312 0.34 4.65 -10.55
N TYR A 313 0.87 3.53 -10.11
CA TYR A 313 1.33 3.35 -8.73
C TYR A 313 2.33 2.22 -8.62
N ASP A 314 3.43 2.47 -7.94
CA ASP A 314 4.29 1.39 -7.47
C ASP A 314 3.54 0.63 -6.36
N ASN A 315 3.04 -0.55 -6.70
CA ASN A 315 2.18 -1.34 -5.81
C ASN A 315 2.93 -1.94 -4.60
N GLU A 316 4.24 -1.86 -4.58
CA GLU A 316 5.12 -2.31 -3.51
C GLU A 316 5.71 -1.15 -2.73
N TRP A 317 6.50 -0.27 -3.39
CA TRP A 317 7.24 0.80 -2.74
C TRP A 317 6.33 1.93 -2.24
N GLY A 318 5.52 2.52 -3.11
CA GLY A 318 4.61 3.60 -2.75
C GLY A 318 3.64 3.18 -1.64
N PHE A 319 3.10 1.96 -1.72
CA PHE A 319 2.27 1.38 -0.67
C PHE A 319 3.01 1.23 0.66
N SER A 320 4.27 0.74 0.64
CA SER A 320 5.10 0.58 1.83
C SER A 320 5.46 1.93 2.47
N CYS A 321 5.73 2.95 1.67
CA CYS A 321 5.94 4.32 2.15
C CYS A 321 4.69 4.88 2.86
N LYS A 322 3.50 4.63 2.32
CA LYS A 322 2.25 5.11 2.95
C LYS A 322 1.89 4.37 4.25
N MET A 323 2.33 3.14 4.43
CA MET A 323 2.25 2.49 5.75
C MET A 323 3.05 3.27 6.81
N LEU A 324 4.24 3.74 6.45
CA LEU A 324 5.08 4.56 7.34
C LEU A 324 4.44 5.94 7.56
N ASP A 325 3.89 6.56 6.51
CA ASP A 325 3.20 7.85 6.61
C ASP A 325 1.95 7.77 7.49
N LEU A 326 1.16 6.69 7.37
CA LEU A 326 0.04 6.42 8.26
C LEU A 326 0.51 6.25 9.71
N THR A 327 1.61 5.53 9.92
CA THR A 327 2.21 5.36 11.26
C THR A 327 2.64 6.70 11.85
N ARG A 328 3.27 7.59 11.06
CA ARG A 328 3.63 8.97 11.46
C ARG A 328 2.41 9.79 11.87
N HIS A 329 1.36 9.71 11.07
CA HIS A 329 0.10 10.42 11.38
C HIS A 329 -0.50 9.93 12.69
N ILE A 330 -0.57 8.62 12.89
CA ILE A 330 -1.08 8.00 14.12
C ILE A 330 -0.25 8.45 15.34
N ASP A 331 1.07 8.40 15.22
CA ASP A 331 1.99 8.83 16.30
C ASP A 331 1.76 10.29 16.67
N LYS A 332 1.66 11.16 15.66
CA LYS A 332 1.39 12.59 15.85
C LYS A 332 0.08 12.84 16.61
N VAL A 333 -1.01 12.17 16.22
CA VAL A 333 -2.33 12.33 16.84
C VAL A 333 -2.35 11.78 18.27
N ARG A 334 -1.62 10.68 18.53
CA ARG A 334 -1.56 10.06 19.87
C ARG A 334 -0.71 10.83 20.87
N LYS A 335 0.25 11.62 20.38
CA LYS A 335 1.16 12.43 21.21
C LYS A 335 0.72 13.89 21.35
N ALA A 336 -0.33 14.29 20.62
CA ALA A 336 -0.94 15.63 20.73
C ALA A 336 -1.87 15.71 21.93
#